data_b9b3eb02df1d56080e02358366d23885
#
_entry.id   b9b3eb02df1d56080e02358366d23885
#
_cell.length_a   1.000
_cell.length_b   1.000
_cell.length_c   1.000
_cell.angle_alpha   90.00
_cell.angle_beta   90.00
_cell.angle_gamma   90.00
#
_symmetry.space_group_name_H-M   'P 1'
#
loop_
_entity.id
_entity.type
_entity.pdbx_description
1 polymer ?
#
loop_
_entity_poly.entity_id
_entity_poly.type
_entity_poly.pdbx_seq_one_letter_code
_entity_poly.pdbx_strand_id
1 'polypeptide(L)'
;KMINLMYLVFIAMMALNVSSEVLDGFELVEGSLRTSIDNTSTRNEIVTEELKAYYQTNPEKVREWYEKGTKVKEASDSLYNYVQDLKVRIAQIADGKDADVNNIDHKDDLEAASRVMLSPVSGEGKKLRQSIEKYRTLMGEMVEDSAKTRIIEASLSTTPPHKAGINTRTWEEALFENMPVAAAVTLLTKLQSDIRYAEGEVLSNLLSSVDMRDYRVNQITAQVIPESQIVMRGSQYKACLLYTSDAADE
;
A
#
# COMPACT_ATOMS: atom_id res chain seq x y z
N LYS A 1 -36.65 9.93 43.80
CA LYS A 1 -35.19 9.61 43.70
C LYS A 1 -34.91 8.47 42.72
N MET A 2 -35.74 7.40 42.65
CA MET A 2 -35.55 6.28 41.71
C MET A 2 -35.77 6.68 40.24
N ILE A 3 -36.75 7.53 39.92
CA ILE A 3 -37.03 8.02 38.58
C ILE A 3 -35.86 8.83 38.01
N ASN A 4 -35.21 9.68 38.83
CA ASN A 4 -34.05 10.43 38.40
C ASN A 4 -32.85 9.54 38.13
N LEU A 5 -32.68 8.44 38.88
CA LEU A 5 -31.61 7.45 38.62
C LEU A 5 -31.87 6.69 37.32
N MET A 6 -33.11 6.25 37.08
CA MET A 6 -33.49 5.63 35.81
C MET A 6 -33.30 6.57 34.62
N TYR A 7 -33.64 7.83 34.77
CA TYR A 7 -33.46 8.85 33.71
C TYR A 7 -31.98 9.11 33.45
N LEU A 8 -31.14 9.15 34.50
CA LEU A 8 -29.69 9.32 34.36
C LEU A 8 -29.05 8.11 33.69
N VAL A 9 -29.45 6.89 34.02
CA VAL A 9 -29.02 5.66 33.35
C VAL A 9 -29.47 5.64 31.90
N PHE A 10 -30.72 6.04 31.61
CA PHE A 10 -31.23 6.12 30.24
C PHE A 10 -30.47 7.14 29.38
N ILE A 11 -30.19 8.33 29.93
CA ILE A 11 -29.37 9.36 29.23
C ILE A 11 -27.94 8.84 29.02
N ALA A 12 -27.34 8.16 30.02
CA ALA A 12 -26.03 7.56 29.88
C ALA A 12 -25.99 6.49 28.78
N MET A 13 -27.04 5.64 28.69
CA MET A 13 -27.17 4.68 27.58
C MET A 13 -27.33 5.36 26.23
N MET A 14 -28.15 6.42 26.12
CA MET A 14 -28.26 7.20 24.88
C MET A 14 -26.99 7.93 24.48
N ALA A 15 -26.21 8.40 25.46
CA ALA A 15 -24.95 9.09 25.21
C ALA A 15 -23.80 8.13 24.78
N LEU A 16 -23.98 6.82 25.01
CA LEU A 16 -23.02 5.80 24.59
C LEU A 16 -23.33 5.24 23.20
N ASN A 17 -24.53 5.46 22.66
CA ASN A 17 -24.87 5.03 21.32
C ASN A 17 -24.24 5.96 20.27
N VAL A 18 -23.43 5.38 19.39
CA VAL A 18 -22.97 6.07 18.18
C VAL A 18 -24.17 6.32 17.28
N SER A 19 -24.32 7.55 16.76
CA SER A 19 -25.47 7.84 15.90
C SER A 19 -25.38 7.05 14.60
N SER A 20 -26.52 6.60 14.07
CA SER A 20 -26.60 5.84 12.81
C SER A 20 -25.98 6.60 11.65
N GLU A 21 -26.14 7.92 11.60
CA GLU A 21 -25.57 8.76 10.54
C GLU A 21 -24.03 8.73 10.54
N VAL A 22 -23.39 8.59 11.69
CA VAL A 22 -21.93 8.45 11.79
C VAL A 22 -21.51 7.07 11.28
N LEU A 23 -22.27 6.02 11.62
CA LEU A 23 -22.00 4.66 11.15
C LEU A 23 -22.15 4.56 9.63
N ASP A 24 -23.19 5.16 9.07
CA ASP A 24 -23.41 5.26 7.62
C ASP A 24 -22.28 6.05 6.93
N GLY A 25 -21.73 7.06 7.61
CA GLY A 25 -20.56 7.80 7.17
C GLY A 25 -19.31 6.92 7.05
N PHE A 26 -19.07 6.01 8.01
CA PHE A 26 -17.98 5.04 7.93
C PHE A 26 -18.16 4.06 6.76
N GLU A 27 -19.37 3.61 6.51
CA GLU A 27 -19.70 2.71 5.40
C GLU A 27 -19.42 3.37 4.03
N LEU A 28 -19.81 4.64 3.88
CA LEU A 28 -19.52 5.42 2.67
C LEU A 28 -18.02 5.57 2.43
N VAL A 29 -17.26 5.86 3.48
CA VAL A 29 -15.79 5.96 3.41
C VAL A 29 -15.17 4.60 3.08
N GLU A 30 -15.65 3.54 3.72
CA GLU A 30 -15.17 2.17 3.47
C GLU A 30 -15.43 1.76 2.01
N GLY A 31 -16.59 2.03 1.46
CA GLY A 31 -16.91 1.78 0.04
C GLY A 31 -15.98 2.56 -0.92
N SER A 32 -15.66 3.81 -0.60
CA SER A 32 -14.71 4.62 -1.36
C SER A 32 -13.29 4.04 -1.31
N LEU A 33 -12.86 3.58 -0.13
CA LEU A 33 -11.56 2.93 0.05
C LEU A 33 -11.46 1.62 -0.74
N ARG A 34 -12.51 0.81 -0.80
CA ARG A 34 -12.56 -0.42 -1.62
C ARG A 34 -12.36 -0.09 -3.09
N THR A 35 -13.09 0.90 -3.61
CA THR A 35 -12.91 1.35 -5.00
C THR A 35 -11.47 1.80 -5.27
N SER A 36 -10.85 2.51 -4.32
CA SER A 36 -9.44 2.90 -4.42
C SER A 36 -8.50 1.69 -4.42
N ILE A 37 -8.77 0.69 -3.58
CA ILE A 37 -8.01 -0.56 -3.53
C ILE A 37 -8.08 -1.29 -4.88
N ASP A 38 -9.26 -1.43 -5.47
CA ASP A 38 -9.46 -2.12 -6.73
C ASP A 38 -8.70 -1.43 -7.87
N ASN A 39 -8.80 -0.10 -7.96
CA ASN A 39 -8.07 0.69 -8.95
C ASN A 39 -6.54 0.57 -8.77
N THR A 40 -6.06 0.65 -7.54
CA THR A 40 -4.64 0.53 -7.24
C THR A 40 -4.13 -0.89 -7.51
N SER A 41 -4.90 -1.92 -7.16
CA SER A 41 -4.56 -3.33 -7.45
C SER A 41 -4.45 -3.57 -8.95
N THR A 42 -5.41 -3.07 -9.74
CA THR A 42 -5.37 -3.17 -11.21
C THR A 42 -4.13 -2.49 -11.78
N ARG A 43 -3.78 -1.30 -11.28
CA ARG A 43 -2.54 -0.61 -11.68
C ARG A 43 -1.30 -1.43 -11.32
N ASN A 44 -1.24 -2.00 -10.12
CA ASN A 44 -0.12 -2.81 -9.67
C ASN A 44 0.04 -4.08 -10.51
N GLU A 45 -1.06 -4.69 -10.94
CA GLU A 45 -1.04 -5.84 -11.86
C GLU A 45 -0.45 -5.46 -13.20
N ILE A 46 -0.83 -4.32 -13.79
CA ILE A 46 -0.27 -3.83 -15.06
C ILE A 46 1.25 -3.67 -14.92
N VAL A 47 1.73 -3.00 -13.87
CA VAL A 47 3.18 -2.80 -13.63
C VAL A 47 3.90 -4.14 -13.43
N THR A 48 3.28 -5.09 -12.76
CA THR A 48 3.85 -6.43 -12.53
C THR A 48 3.97 -7.21 -13.85
N GLU A 49 2.94 -7.17 -14.71
CA GLU A 49 2.99 -7.83 -16.02
C GLU A 49 4.02 -7.16 -16.96
N GLU A 50 4.17 -5.85 -16.88
CA GLU A 50 5.20 -5.12 -17.63
C GLU A 50 6.61 -5.53 -17.17
N LEU A 51 6.87 -5.58 -15.87
CA LEU A 51 8.14 -6.06 -15.32
C LEU A 51 8.44 -7.52 -15.73
N LYS A 52 7.41 -8.36 -15.79
CA LYS A 52 7.50 -9.74 -16.27
C LYS A 52 7.82 -9.81 -17.76
N ALA A 53 7.24 -8.94 -18.58
CA ALA A 53 7.54 -8.85 -20.00
C ALA A 53 9.01 -8.46 -20.25
N TYR A 54 9.53 -7.48 -19.50
CA TYR A 54 10.96 -7.14 -19.53
C TYR A 54 11.84 -8.33 -19.13
N TYR A 55 11.48 -9.05 -18.09
CA TYR A 55 12.20 -10.24 -17.66
C TYR A 55 12.21 -11.33 -18.74
N GLN A 56 11.10 -11.56 -19.44
CA GLN A 56 11.04 -12.53 -20.55
C GLN A 56 11.92 -12.13 -21.74
N THR A 57 12.05 -10.83 -22.00
CA THR A 57 12.89 -10.30 -23.09
C THR A 57 14.38 -10.36 -22.75
N ASN A 58 14.76 -10.08 -21.50
CA ASN A 58 16.16 -10.04 -21.08
C ASN A 58 16.36 -10.57 -19.65
N PRO A 59 16.28 -11.89 -19.44
CA PRO A 59 16.30 -12.51 -18.11
C PRO A 59 17.55 -12.19 -17.28
N GLU A 60 18.73 -12.13 -17.93
CA GLU A 60 19.99 -11.91 -17.20
C GLU A 60 20.08 -10.51 -16.61
N LYS A 61 19.58 -9.52 -17.32
CA LYS A 61 19.63 -8.13 -16.87
C LYS A 61 18.53 -7.78 -15.86
N VAL A 62 17.32 -8.34 -16.03
CA VAL A 62 16.12 -7.93 -15.28
C VAL A 62 15.86 -8.82 -14.07
N ARG A 63 16.55 -9.94 -13.91
CA ARG A 63 16.32 -10.94 -12.86
C ARG A 63 16.21 -10.33 -11.47
N GLU A 64 17.14 -9.47 -11.09
CA GLU A 64 17.19 -8.88 -9.75
C GLU A 64 15.91 -8.08 -9.42
N TRP A 65 15.46 -7.23 -10.36
CA TRP A 65 14.25 -6.40 -10.17
C TRP A 65 12.99 -7.24 -10.21
N TYR A 66 12.94 -8.26 -11.07
CA TYR A 66 11.81 -9.19 -11.15
C TYR A 66 11.67 -10.00 -9.86
N GLU A 67 12.76 -10.52 -9.30
CA GLU A 67 12.75 -11.24 -8.02
C GLU A 67 12.36 -10.31 -6.86
N LYS A 68 12.83 -9.07 -6.84
CA LYS A 68 12.40 -8.05 -5.87
C LYS A 68 10.91 -7.75 -6.00
N GLY A 69 10.41 -7.54 -7.22
CA GLY A 69 8.99 -7.28 -7.50
C GLY A 69 8.09 -8.44 -7.07
N THR A 70 8.51 -9.69 -7.31
CA THR A 70 7.79 -10.88 -6.86
C THR A 70 7.71 -10.95 -5.34
N LYS A 71 8.82 -10.70 -4.63
CA LYS A 71 8.85 -10.66 -3.16
C LYS A 71 7.95 -9.57 -2.58
N VAL A 72 7.94 -8.39 -3.21
CA VAL A 72 7.05 -7.29 -2.83
C VAL A 72 5.59 -7.69 -2.96
N LYS A 73 5.21 -8.29 -4.09
CA LYS A 73 3.85 -8.75 -4.34
C LYS A 73 3.42 -9.81 -3.32
N GLU A 74 4.23 -10.84 -3.11
CA GLU A 74 3.94 -11.92 -2.15
C GLU A 74 3.78 -11.38 -0.71
N ALA A 75 4.64 -10.47 -0.28
CA ALA A 75 4.56 -9.86 1.04
C ALA A 75 3.31 -8.98 1.18
N SER A 76 2.96 -8.23 0.14
CA SER A 76 1.76 -7.38 0.10
C SER A 76 0.49 -8.22 0.14
N ASP A 77 0.40 -9.28 -0.65
CA ASP A 77 -0.73 -10.20 -0.67
C ASP A 77 -0.89 -10.93 0.67
N SER A 78 0.21 -11.36 1.28
CA SER A 78 0.19 -12.00 2.60
C SER A 78 -0.36 -11.08 3.69
N LEU A 79 0.13 -9.83 3.76
CA LEU A 79 -0.34 -8.87 4.75
C LEU A 79 -1.78 -8.42 4.47
N TYR A 80 -2.14 -8.19 3.21
CA TYR A 80 -3.49 -7.84 2.78
C TYR A 80 -4.52 -8.91 3.21
N ASN A 81 -4.21 -10.18 2.94
CA ASN A 81 -5.08 -11.31 3.30
C ASN A 81 -5.17 -11.47 4.81
N TYR A 82 -4.09 -11.27 5.56
CA TYR A 82 -4.12 -11.29 7.01
C TYR A 82 -5.05 -10.20 7.58
N VAL A 83 -4.99 -8.98 7.02
CA VAL A 83 -5.92 -7.91 7.41
C VAL A 83 -7.37 -8.27 7.04
N GLN A 84 -7.59 -8.91 5.89
CA GLN A 84 -8.91 -9.39 5.49
C GLN A 84 -9.46 -10.43 6.47
N ASP A 85 -8.63 -11.38 6.90
CA ASP A 85 -9.03 -12.38 7.90
C ASP A 85 -9.40 -11.73 9.24
N LEU A 86 -8.72 -10.67 9.65
CA LEU A 86 -9.07 -9.92 10.86
C LEU A 86 -10.43 -9.24 10.72
N LYS A 87 -10.74 -8.64 9.56
CA LYS A 87 -12.05 -8.06 9.27
C LYS A 87 -13.17 -9.10 9.37
N VAL A 88 -12.95 -10.28 8.75
CA VAL A 88 -13.89 -11.41 8.84
C VAL A 88 -14.13 -11.83 10.28
N ARG A 89 -13.08 -11.99 11.08
CA ARG A 89 -13.21 -12.35 12.49
C ARG A 89 -13.96 -11.33 13.33
N ILE A 90 -13.74 -10.03 13.07
CA ILE A 90 -14.47 -8.96 13.76
C ILE A 90 -15.95 -9.03 13.39
N ALA A 91 -16.28 -9.16 12.08
CA ALA A 91 -17.66 -9.33 11.64
C ALA A 91 -18.33 -10.57 12.26
N GLN A 92 -17.64 -11.70 12.32
CA GLN A 92 -18.15 -12.93 12.91
C GLN A 92 -18.43 -12.82 14.41
N ILE A 93 -17.68 -11.99 15.13
CA ILE A 93 -17.97 -11.75 16.56
C ILE A 93 -19.21 -10.86 16.72
N ALA A 94 -19.41 -9.88 15.82
CA ALA A 94 -20.57 -8.98 15.86
C ALA A 94 -21.87 -9.69 15.44
N ASP A 95 -21.85 -10.38 14.29
CA ASP A 95 -23.06 -10.87 13.62
C ASP A 95 -23.17 -12.41 13.58
N GLY A 96 -22.14 -13.13 14.07
CA GLY A 96 -22.12 -14.59 14.06
C GLY A 96 -21.35 -15.21 12.90
N LYS A 97 -21.36 -16.56 12.82
CA LYS A 97 -20.47 -17.32 11.92
C LYS A 97 -20.66 -17.06 10.43
N ASP A 98 -21.87 -16.69 10.02
CA ASP A 98 -22.23 -16.46 8.63
C ASP A 98 -22.20 -14.96 8.25
N ALA A 99 -21.52 -14.13 9.06
CA ALA A 99 -21.44 -12.69 8.86
C ALA A 99 -20.75 -12.32 7.54
N ASP A 100 -21.37 -11.40 6.80
CA ASP A 100 -20.77 -10.78 5.62
C ASP A 100 -20.04 -9.48 6.01
N VAL A 101 -18.74 -9.44 5.79
CA VAL A 101 -17.92 -8.23 6.04
C VAL A 101 -18.41 -7.00 5.25
N ASN A 102 -19.14 -7.25 4.14
CA ASN A 102 -19.65 -6.18 3.30
C ASN A 102 -21.02 -5.65 3.77
N ASN A 103 -21.70 -6.39 4.64
CA ASN A 103 -23.01 -6.02 5.16
C ASN A 103 -23.13 -6.48 6.61
N ILE A 104 -22.59 -5.67 7.51
CA ILE A 104 -22.58 -5.94 8.95
C ILE A 104 -23.85 -5.36 9.57
N ASP A 105 -24.62 -6.16 10.32
CA ASP A 105 -25.84 -5.72 10.97
C ASP A 105 -25.58 -4.92 12.25
N HIS A 106 -24.66 -5.42 13.11
CA HIS A 106 -24.31 -4.79 14.39
C HIS A 106 -23.08 -3.85 14.25
N LYS A 107 -23.25 -2.77 13.46
CA LYS A 107 -22.19 -1.79 13.16
C LYS A 107 -21.71 -1.00 14.37
N ASP A 108 -22.56 -0.88 15.38
CA ASP A 108 -22.37 -0.13 16.63
C ASP A 108 -21.73 -0.93 17.74
N ASP A 109 -21.50 -2.25 17.58
CA ASP A 109 -20.84 -3.08 18.60
C ASP A 109 -19.42 -2.53 18.89
N LEU A 110 -19.20 -2.14 20.15
CA LEU A 110 -17.93 -1.57 20.65
C LEU A 110 -16.95 -2.64 21.14
N GLU A 111 -17.41 -3.87 21.31
CA GLU A 111 -16.61 -4.94 21.91
C GLU A 111 -15.97 -5.87 20.90
N ALA A 112 -16.61 -6.10 19.75
CA ALA A 112 -16.15 -7.10 18.77
C ALA A 112 -14.72 -6.84 18.29
N ALA A 113 -14.39 -5.59 17.94
CA ALA A 113 -13.02 -5.22 17.56
C ALA A 113 -12.02 -5.42 18.70
N SER A 114 -12.37 -4.99 19.92
CA SER A 114 -11.51 -5.15 21.10
C SER A 114 -11.25 -6.61 21.43
N ARG A 115 -12.27 -7.48 21.30
CA ARG A 115 -12.16 -8.93 21.54
C ARG A 115 -11.18 -9.61 20.57
N VAL A 116 -11.15 -9.22 19.31
CA VAL A 116 -10.19 -9.76 18.32
C VAL A 116 -8.80 -9.21 18.53
N MET A 117 -8.69 -7.87 18.61
CA MET A 117 -7.41 -7.16 18.51
C MET A 117 -6.65 -7.09 19.82
N LEU A 118 -7.36 -6.92 20.96
CA LEU A 118 -6.76 -6.68 22.28
C LEU A 118 -6.82 -7.90 23.20
N SER A 119 -7.33 -9.05 22.74
CA SER A 119 -7.39 -10.28 23.55
C SER A 119 -6.00 -10.66 24.04
N PRO A 120 -5.84 -10.94 25.37
CA PRO A 120 -4.58 -11.42 25.93
C PRO A 120 -4.12 -12.77 25.34
N VAL A 121 -5.07 -13.57 24.83
CA VAL A 121 -4.81 -14.90 24.29
C VAL A 121 -4.41 -14.86 22.83
N SER A 122 -5.12 -14.12 22.00
CA SER A 122 -4.86 -14.05 20.54
C SER A 122 -3.77 -13.05 20.18
N GLY A 123 -3.73 -11.90 20.87
CA GLY A 123 -2.74 -10.84 20.63
C GLY A 123 -2.68 -10.33 19.17
N GLU A 124 -3.83 -10.39 18.45
CA GLU A 124 -3.85 -10.11 17.00
C GLU A 124 -3.44 -8.67 16.68
N GLY A 125 -3.81 -7.68 17.50
CA GLY A 125 -3.37 -6.30 17.31
C GLY A 125 -1.86 -6.13 17.38
N LYS A 126 -1.21 -6.78 18.33
CA LYS A 126 0.25 -6.78 18.46
C LYS A 126 0.92 -7.51 17.29
N LYS A 127 0.36 -8.63 16.85
CA LYS A 127 0.86 -9.38 15.69
C LYS A 127 0.71 -8.52 14.41
N LEU A 128 -0.43 -7.86 14.24
CA LEU A 128 -0.68 -6.96 13.11
C LEU A 128 0.36 -5.83 13.09
N ARG A 129 0.58 -5.15 14.22
CA ARG A 129 1.61 -4.11 14.32
C ARG A 129 2.99 -4.63 13.91
N GLN A 130 3.41 -5.78 14.43
CA GLN A 130 4.70 -6.38 14.07
C GLN A 130 4.77 -6.75 12.58
N SER A 131 3.67 -7.20 11.99
CA SER A 131 3.60 -7.53 10.57
C SER A 131 3.72 -6.28 9.70
N ILE A 132 3.06 -5.18 10.09
CA ILE A 132 3.19 -3.87 9.43
C ILE A 132 4.63 -3.36 9.52
N GLU A 133 5.26 -3.44 10.69
CA GLU A 133 6.64 -3.00 10.89
C GLU A 133 7.62 -3.80 10.03
N LYS A 134 7.47 -5.12 9.93
CA LYS A 134 8.26 -5.98 9.05
C LYS A 134 8.04 -5.64 7.58
N TYR A 135 6.79 -5.46 7.17
CA TYR A 135 6.43 -5.09 5.81
C TYR A 135 7.02 -3.72 5.44
N ARG A 136 6.89 -2.73 6.31
CA ARG A 136 7.48 -1.39 6.13
C ARG A 136 9.00 -1.44 5.94
N THR A 137 9.70 -2.22 6.75
CA THR A 137 11.15 -2.41 6.62
C THR A 137 11.50 -3.05 5.28
N LEU A 138 10.79 -4.10 4.88
CA LEU A 138 10.98 -4.76 3.59
C LEU A 138 10.76 -3.79 2.42
N MET A 139 9.69 -2.99 2.45
CA MET A 139 9.42 -1.99 1.40
C MET A 139 10.50 -0.91 1.35
N GLY A 140 10.99 -0.45 2.51
CA GLY A 140 12.07 0.54 2.58
C GLY A 140 13.40 0.04 2.01
N GLU A 141 13.72 -1.25 2.19
CA GLU A 141 14.91 -1.87 1.62
C GLU A 141 14.86 -2.05 0.09
N MET A 142 13.64 -2.06 -0.48
CA MET A 142 13.44 -2.24 -1.92
C MET A 142 13.50 -0.92 -2.71
N VAL A 143 13.44 0.22 -2.04
CA VAL A 143 13.41 1.56 -2.66
C VAL A 143 14.72 2.29 -2.37
N GLU A 144 15.43 2.70 -3.42
CA GLU A 144 16.67 3.47 -3.29
C GLU A 144 16.41 4.97 -3.02
N ASP A 145 15.21 5.48 -3.37
CA ASP A 145 14.82 6.88 -3.19
C ASP A 145 14.36 7.17 -1.77
N SER A 146 15.14 7.93 -1.03
CA SER A 146 14.87 8.31 0.36
C SER A 146 13.57 9.15 0.54
N ALA A 147 13.10 9.85 -0.50
CA ALA A 147 11.85 10.59 -0.44
C ALA A 147 10.65 9.65 -0.52
N LYS A 148 10.67 8.68 -1.42
CA LYS A 148 9.65 7.64 -1.55
C LYS A 148 9.60 6.75 -0.32
N THR A 149 10.76 6.35 0.21
CA THR A 149 10.86 5.58 1.47
C THR A 149 10.14 6.29 2.61
N ARG A 150 10.34 7.61 2.79
CA ARG A 150 9.64 8.39 3.82
C ARG A 150 8.13 8.43 3.64
N ILE A 151 7.63 8.48 2.42
CA ILE A 151 6.18 8.45 2.14
C ILE A 151 5.60 7.10 2.54
N ILE A 152 6.26 6.00 2.16
CA ILE A 152 5.84 4.64 2.53
C ILE A 152 5.87 4.46 4.05
N GLU A 153 6.92 4.89 4.72
CA GLU A 153 7.03 4.84 6.18
C GLU A 153 5.95 5.64 6.90
N ALA A 154 5.58 6.80 6.35
CA ALA A 154 4.52 7.63 6.92
C ALA A 154 3.13 6.99 6.74
N SER A 155 2.84 6.39 5.56
CA SER A 155 1.55 5.74 5.30
C SER A 155 1.34 4.50 6.16
N LEU A 156 2.40 3.74 6.43
CA LEU A 156 2.39 2.53 7.26
C LEU A 156 2.84 2.79 8.72
N SER A 157 2.64 4.00 9.22
CA SER A 157 3.06 4.36 10.58
C SER A 157 2.25 3.61 11.63
N THR A 158 2.94 2.98 12.57
CA THR A 158 2.38 2.32 13.76
C THR A 158 2.56 3.16 15.03
N THR A 159 2.78 4.46 14.87
CA THR A 159 2.85 5.39 15.98
C THR A 159 1.44 5.64 16.53
N PRO A 160 1.21 5.53 17.86
CA PRO A 160 -0.09 5.83 18.42
C PRO A 160 -0.52 7.27 18.08
N PRO A 161 -1.78 7.50 17.66
CA PRO A 161 -2.27 8.86 17.44
C PRO A 161 -2.20 9.65 18.74
N HIS A 162 -1.63 10.86 18.67
CA HIS A 162 -1.44 11.73 19.84
C HIS A 162 -2.81 12.23 20.33
N LYS A 163 -3.36 11.59 21.36
CA LYS A 163 -4.45 12.19 22.14
C LYS A 163 -3.82 12.94 23.30
N ALA A 164 -4.02 14.25 23.36
CA ALA A 164 -3.60 15.07 24.49
C ALA A 164 -4.27 14.57 25.78
N GLY A 165 -3.51 13.92 26.64
CA GLY A 165 -3.99 13.38 27.91
C GLY A 165 -3.28 12.07 28.27
N ILE A 166 -2.62 12.08 29.37
CA ILE A 166 -2.05 11.06 30.21
C ILE A 166 -2.52 9.64 29.86
N ASN A 167 -1.79 8.90 29.04
CA ASN A 167 -1.49 7.48 29.12
C ASN A 167 -0.81 7.05 27.82
N THR A 168 0.32 6.43 27.95
CA THR A 168 1.03 5.67 26.91
C THR A 168 0.20 4.45 26.48
N ARG A 169 -0.86 4.67 25.69
CA ARG A 169 -1.59 3.57 25.04
C ARG A 169 -0.73 3.00 23.93
N THR A 170 -0.77 1.70 23.75
CA THR A 170 -0.17 1.05 22.58
C THR A 170 -0.95 1.45 21.31
N TRP A 171 -0.35 1.26 20.15
CA TRP A 171 -0.99 1.57 18.87
C TRP A 171 -2.33 0.83 18.71
N GLU A 172 -2.34 -0.45 19.03
CA GLU A 172 -3.51 -1.31 18.96
C GLU A 172 -4.62 -0.89 19.92
N GLU A 173 -4.28 -0.49 21.16
CA GLU A 173 -5.26 0.04 22.12
C GLU A 173 -5.85 1.38 21.65
N ALA A 174 -5.01 2.25 21.08
CA ALA A 174 -5.48 3.54 20.60
C ALA A 174 -6.48 3.44 19.44
N LEU A 175 -6.37 2.39 18.61
CA LEU A 175 -7.19 2.19 17.42
C LEU A 175 -8.41 1.30 17.65
N PHE A 176 -8.33 0.30 18.53
CA PHE A 176 -9.36 -0.74 18.62
C PHE A 176 -10.07 -0.82 19.97
N GLU A 177 -9.66 -0.06 20.98
CA GLU A 177 -10.34 -0.04 22.28
C GLU A 177 -11.64 0.76 22.20
N ASN A 178 -12.77 0.11 22.50
CA ASN A 178 -14.11 0.71 22.45
C ASN A 178 -14.42 1.38 21.08
N MET A 179 -14.01 0.75 20.00
CA MET A 179 -14.24 1.23 18.64
C MET A 179 -15.43 0.49 18.02
N PRO A 180 -16.42 1.20 17.44
CA PRO A 180 -17.51 0.57 16.70
C PRO A 180 -16.99 -0.33 15.57
N VAL A 181 -17.65 -1.44 15.30
CA VAL A 181 -17.26 -2.38 14.23
C VAL A 181 -17.10 -1.67 12.89
N ALA A 182 -18.03 -0.79 12.52
CA ALA A 182 -17.96 -0.04 11.27
C ALA A 182 -16.65 0.77 11.18
N ALA A 183 -16.26 1.46 12.24
CA ALA A 183 -15.02 2.23 12.28
C ALA A 183 -13.77 1.33 12.26
N ALA A 184 -13.79 0.21 12.99
CA ALA A 184 -12.67 -0.75 12.99
C ALA A 184 -12.45 -1.37 11.61
N VAL A 185 -13.54 -1.78 10.92
CA VAL A 185 -13.49 -2.31 9.55
C VAL A 185 -12.97 -1.25 8.58
N THR A 186 -13.43 -0.01 8.68
CA THR A 186 -12.96 1.11 7.85
C THR A 186 -11.45 1.36 8.05
N LEU A 187 -10.96 1.31 9.30
CA LEU A 187 -9.52 1.46 9.58
C LEU A 187 -8.69 0.29 8.99
N LEU A 188 -9.19 -0.94 9.05
CA LEU A 188 -8.54 -2.10 8.45
C LEU A 188 -8.57 -2.01 6.92
N THR A 189 -9.66 -1.52 6.32
CA THR A 189 -9.74 -1.27 4.87
C THR A 189 -8.79 -0.14 4.44
N LYS A 190 -8.65 0.91 5.26
CA LYS A 190 -7.63 1.95 5.04
C LYS A 190 -6.23 1.35 5.05
N LEU A 191 -5.91 0.46 5.98
CA LEU A 191 -4.63 -0.23 6.01
C LEU A 191 -4.40 -1.09 4.74
N GLN A 192 -5.44 -1.79 4.26
CA GLN A 192 -5.36 -2.51 2.99
C GLN A 192 -5.07 -1.59 1.81
N SER A 193 -5.66 -0.39 1.78
CA SER A 193 -5.36 0.64 0.78
C SER A 193 -3.90 1.11 0.85
N ASP A 194 -3.37 1.33 2.06
CA ASP A 194 -1.98 1.73 2.26
C ASP A 194 -0.98 0.65 1.81
N ILE A 195 -1.31 -0.63 2.03
CA ILE A 195 -0.50 -1.77 1.57
C ILE A 195 -0.44 -1.77 0.03
N ARG A 196 -1.58 -1.62 -0.66
CA ARG A 196 -1.61 -1.58 -2.13
C ARG A 196 -0.92 -0.35 -2.70
N TYR A 197 -1.03 0.79 -2.02
CA TYR A 197 -0.29 2.00 -2.38
C TYR A 197 1.22 1.79 -2.26
N ALA A 198 1.70 1.26 -1.13
CA ALA A 198 3.12 1.00 -0.91
C ALA A 198 3.69 -0.01 -1.93
N GLU A 199 2.94 -1.08 -2.22
CA GLU A 199 3.26 -2.04 -3.28
C GLU A 199 3.46 -1.34 -4.62
N GLY A 200 2.51 -0.49 -5.03
CA GLY A 200 2.55 0.23 -6.31
C GLY A 200 3.74 1.18 -6.42
N GLU A 201 4.08 1.90 -5.35
CA GLU A 201 5.23 2.80 -5.32
C GLU A 201 6.56 2.03 -5.50
N VAL A 202 6.69 0.87 -4.82
CA VAL A 202 7.88 0.03 -4.95
C VAL A 202 7.97 -0.58 -6.34
N LEU A 203 6.89 -1.16 -6.86
CA LEU A 203 6.86 -1.77 -8.20
C LEU A 203 7.19 -0.74 -9.29
N SER A 204 6.61 0.47 -9.22
CA SER A 204 6.90 1.55 -10.15
C SER A 204 8.36 2.01 -10.08
N ASN A 205 8.96 2.00 -8.88
CA ASN A 205 10.38 2.33 -8.71
C ASN A 205 11.28 1.25 -9.33
N LEU A 206 10.94 -0.04 -9.13
CA LEU A 206 11.68 -1.15 -9.72
C LEU A 206 11.60 -1.12 -11.25
N LEU A 207 10.42 -0.86 -11.81
CA LEU A 207 10.22 -0.73 -13.25
C LEU A 207 11.04 0.42 -13.84
N SER A 208 10.99 1.61 -13.22
CA SER A 208 11.81 2.76 -13.63
C SER A 208 13.31 2.47 -13.59
N SER A 209 13.77 1.65 -12.64
CA SER A 209 15.18 1.23 -12.55
C SER A 209 15.59 0.30 -13.69
N VAL A 210 14.66 -0.53 -14.19
CA VAL A 210 14.86 -1.34 -15.40
C VAL A 210 14.97 -0.45 -16.63
N ASP A 211 14.06 0.51 -16.81
CA ASP A 211 14.03 1.41 -17.97
C ASP A 211 15.28 2.28 -18.06
N MET A 212 15.73 2.85 -16.94
CA MET A 212 16.95 3.67 -16.91
C MET A 212 18.22 2.91 -17.29
N ARG A 213 18.26 1.58 -17.12
CA ARG A 213 19.42 0.76 -17.49
C ARG A 213 19.30 0.15 -18.90
N ASP A 214 18.10 0.15 -19.48
CA ASP A 214 17.86 -0.32 -20.84
C ASP A 214 17.88 0.87 -21.83
N TYR A 215 18.98 1.66 -21.82
CA TYR A 215 19.25 2.59 -22.89
C TYR A 215 19.42 1.80 -24.18
N ARG A 216 18.32 1.56 -24.88
CA ARG A 216 18.33 1.05 -26.22
C ARG A 216 18.84 2.15 -27.13
N VAL A 217 20.09 2.02 -27.54
CA VAL A 217 20.57 2.73 -28.72
C VAL A 217 19.82 2.11 -29.90
N ASN A 218 18.64 2.65 -30.20
CA ASN A 218 17.77 2.11 -31.25
C ASN A 218 18.32 2.41 -32.64
N GLN A 219 19.23 3.37 -32.78
CA GLN A 219 19.85 3.71 -34.06
C GLN A 219 21.20 4.40 -33.83
N ILE A 220 22.26 3.76 -34.32
CA ILE A 220 23.56 4.41 -34.43
C ILE A 220 23.70 4.91 -35.88
N THR A 221 23.66 6.21 -36.07
CA THR A 221 23.92 6.80 -37.37
C THR A 221 25.35 7.35 -37.41
N ALA A 222 26.16 6.82 -38.31
CA ALA A 222 27.50 7.33 -38.54
C ALA A 222 27.46 8.33 -39.67
N GLN A 223 27.76 9.58 -39.37
CA GLN A 223 27.93 10.64 -40.40
C GLN A 223 29.41 10.86 -40.64
N VAL A 224 29.79 10.82 -41.92
CA VAL A 224 31.12 11.15 -42.37
C VAL A 224 31.14 12.62 -42.80
N ILE A 225 31.89 13.45 -42.09
CA ILE A 225 32.10 14.85 -42.46
C ILE A 225 33.48 14.96 -43.11
N PRO A 226 33.58 15.07 -44.43
CA PRO A 226 34.86 15.24 -45.11
C PRO A 226 35.40 16.64 -44.90
N GLU A 227 36.71 16.79 -44.75
CA GLU A 227 37.40 18.09 -44.72
C GLU A 227 37.30 18.81 -46.07
N SER A 228 37.19 18.04 -47.17
CA SER A 228 36.92 18.55 -48.51
C SER A 228 36.11 17.53 -49.31
N GLN A 229 35.11 18.02 -50.06
CA GLN A 229 34.30 17.20 -50.96
C GLN A 229 35.01 16.86 -52.28
N ILE A 230 36.09 17.54 -52.56
CA ILE A 230 36.87 17.34 -53.78
C ILE A 230 38.29 16.96 -53.37
N VAL A 231 38.74 15.75 -53.80
CA VAL A 231 40.09 15.24 -53.55
C VAL A 231 40.75 14.88 -54.84
N MET A 232 41.98 15.35 -55.04
CA MET A 232 42.75 15.01 -56.24
C MET A 232 43.25 13.55 -56.15
N ARG A 233 43.34 12.90 -57.30
CA ARG A 233 43.79 11.52 -57.39
C ARG A 233 45.24 11.41 -56.86
N GLY A 234 45.42 10.61 -55.80
CA GLY A 234 46.73 10.44 -55.12
C GLY A 234 46.89 11.23 -53.84
N SER A 235 45.92 12.13 -53.46
CA SER A 235 45.93 12.85 -52.18
C SER A 235 45.31 12.01 -51.07
N GLN A 236 45.64 12.37 -49.82
CA GLN A 236 44.99 11.74 -48.63
C GLN A 236 43.60 12.34 -48.44
N TYR A 237 42.60 11.46 -48.26
CA TYR A 237 41.26 11.81 -47.85
C TYR A 237 41.19 11.90 -46.34
N LYS A 238 40.84 13.07 -45.80
CA LYS A 238 40.59 13.29 -44.37
C LYS A 238 39.14 13.53 -44.13
N ALA A 239 38.57 12.77 -43.20
CA ALA A 239 37.17 12.92 -42.79
C ALA A 239 37.05 12.65 -41.28
N CYS A 240 36.14 13.38 -40.66
CA CYS A 240 35.72 13.11 -39.26
C CYS A 240 34.50 12.19 -39.28
N LEU A 241 34.55 11.11 -38.48
CA LEU A 241 33.41 10.24 -38.27
C LEU A 241 32.68 10.70 -36.98
N LEU A 242 31.43 11.12 -37.14
CA LEU A 242 30.55 11.45 -36.04
C LEU A 242 29.57 10.30 -35.85
N TYR A 243 29.50 9.76 -34.63
CA TYR A 243 28.47 8.82 -34.21
C TYR A 243 27.42 9.61 -33.45
N THR A 244 26.20 9.61 -33.92
CA THR A 244 25.04 10.13 -33.18
C THR A 244 24.19 8.96 -32.72
N SER A 245 23.94 8.86 -31.44
CA SER A 245 22.90 8.01 -30.91
C SER A 245 21.68 8.91 -30.69
N ASP A 246 20.57 8.65 -31.38
CA ASP A 246 19.28 9.21 -30.99
C ASP A 246 18.87 8.50 -29.68
N ALA A 247 19.05 9.21 -28.57
CA ALA A 247 18.26 8.91 -27.37
C ALA A 247 16.86 9.45 -27.71
N ALA A 248 15.88 8.57 -27.82
CA ALA A 248 14.51 8.98 -27.97
C ALA A 248 14.13 9.79 -26.73
N ASP A 249 14.03 11.13 -26.89
CA ASP A 249 13.32 11.99 -25.95
C ASP A 249 11.82 11.71 -26.12
N GLU A 250 11.23 11.03 -25.10
CA GLU A 250 9.82 11.18 -24.72
C GLU A 250 9.72 11.17 -23.20
#